data_3eb7f23fdac2b87902322c52127d2bcf
#
_entry.id   3eb7f23fdac2b87902322c52127d2bcf
#
_cell.length_a   1.000
_cell.length_b   1.000
_cell.length_c   1.000
_cell.angle_alpha   90.00
_cell.angle_beta   90.00
_cell.angle_gamma   90.00
#
_symmetry.space_group_name_H-M   'P 1'
#
loop_
_entity.id
_entity.type
_entity.pdbx_description
1 polymer ?
#
loop_
_entity_poly.entity_id
_entity_poly.type
_entity_poly.pdbx_seq_one_letter_code
_entity_poly.pdbx_strand_id
1 'polypeptide(L)'
;MAFEYYYGKQADQYSFIKVPKLLVHDKAFIGLSVDAKMLYGLLLDRMSLSMKNGWLDEENRVYIIYQIKDIMSDMNMARATAVKYLQELVDFGLVEKKKRGLGLPNILYVKSFLVEKESTEQEKTLGGRYTNTPETP
;
A
#
# COMPACT_ATOMS: atom_id res chain seq x y z
N MET A 1 24.86 19.05 -4.01
CA MET A 1 23.70 19.18 -3.15
C MET A 1 24.07 18.82 -1.73
N ALA A 2 23.78 19.68 -0.81
CA ALA A 2 24.14 19.43 0.59
C ALA A 2 22.88 19.38 1.43
N PHE A 3 22.82 18.44 2.33
CA PHE A 3 21.69 18.31 3.22
C PHE A 3 22.09 18.76 4.61
N GLU A 4 21.13 19.37 5.30
CA GLU A 4 21.38 19.91 6.63
C GLU A 4 20.96 18.93 7.71
N TYR A 5 21.42 19.16 8.92
CA TYR A 5 20.99 18.37 10.07
C TYR A 5 19.58 18.80 10.47
N TYR A 6 18.86 17.91 11.11
CA TYR A 6 17.59 18.31 11.71
C TYR A 6 17.87 18.94 13.07
N TYR A 7 17.13 19.98 13.40
CA TYR A 7 17.27 20.64 14.69
C TYR A 7 15.91 20.64 15.40
N GLY A 8 15.88 20.08 16.57
CA GLY A 8 14.67 20.12 17.38
C GLY A 8 13.50 19.40 16.74
N LYS A 9 12.40 20.08 16.63
CA LYS A 9 11.15 19.45 16.15
C LYS A 9 10.93 19.56 14.64
N GLN A 10 11.93 19.99 13.92
CA GLN A 10 11.75 20.16 12.48
C GLN A 10 11.34 18.89 11.77
N ALA A 11 11.76 17.74 12.28
CA ALA A 11 11.47 16.48 11.65
C ALA A 11 9.97 16.16 11.65
N ASP A 12 9.19 16.84 12.46
CA ASP A 12 7.77 16.55 12.57
C ASP A 12 6.92 17.24 11.52
N GLN A 13 7.53 18.00 10.65
CA GLN A 13 6.80 18.85 9.73
C GLN A 13 6.56 18.28 8.34
N TYR A 14 6.88 17.03 8.10
CA TYR A 14 6.86 16.49 6.76
C TYR A 14 5.75 15.49 6.54
N SER A 15 5.34 15.36 5.29
CA SER A 15 4.38 14.32 4.90
C SER A 15 5.13 13.03 4.66
N PHE A 16 4.50 11.94 4.96
CA PHE A 16 5.15 10.64 4.82
C PHE A 16 4.23 9.64 4.13
N ILE A 17 4.84 8.73 3.39
CA ILE A 17 4.15 7.57 2.89
C ILE A 17 4.33 6.51 3.97
N LYS A 18 3.25 5.87 4.38
CA LYS A 18 3.33 4.85 5.42
C LYS A 18 3.39 3.47 4.81
N VAL A 19 4.46 2.77 5.09
CA VAL A 19 4.60 1.38 4.66
C VAL A 19 4.44 0.52 5.91
N PRO A 20 3.52 -0.44 5.90
CA PRO A 20 3.32 -1.25 7.10
C PRO A 20 4.60 -1.99 7.49
N LYS A 21 4.94 -1.94 8.73
CA LYS A 21 6.13 -2.63 9.23
C LYS A 21 6.06 -4.12 8.95
N LEU A 22 4.87 -4.69 8.97
CA LEU A 22 4.69 -6.11 8.71
C LEU A 22 5.24 -6.50 7.35
N LEU A 23 5.03 -5.68 6.33
CA LEU A 23 5.56 -5.97 4.99
C LEU A 23 7.07 -6.01 4.97
N VAL A 24 7.69 -5.25 5.83
CA VAL A 24 9.14 -5.15 5.87
C VAL A 24 9.76 -6.26 6.72
N HIS A 25 9.12 -6.58 7.83
CA HIS A 25 9.72 -7.47 8.81
C HIS A 25 9.28 -8.93 8.77
N ASP A 26 8.05 -9.18 8.31
CA ASP A 26 7.51 -10.53 8.40
C ASP A 26 7.98 -11.39 7.22
N LYS A 27 8.35 -12.62 7.52
CA LYS A 27 8.83 -13.54 6.51
C LYS A 27 7.79 -13.86 5.44
N ALA A 28 6.52 -13.69 5.74
CA ALA A 28 5.47 -13.94 4.76
C ALA A 28 5.61 -13.05 3.53
N PHE A 29 6.26 -11.90 3.67
CA PHE A 29 6.40 -10.94 2.58
C PHE A 29 7.81 -10.89 1.99
N ILE A 30 8.62 -11.88 2.31
CA ILE A 30 10.00 -11.88 1.86
C ILE A 30 10.12 -11.93 0.34
N GLY A 31 9.13 -12.50 -0.33
CA GLY A 31 9.17 -12.58 -1.78
C GLY A 31 8.73 -11.30 -2.48
N LEU A 32 8.33 -10.30 -1.73
CA LEU A 32 7.88 -9.06 -2.30
C LEU A 32 9.05 -8.09 -2.34
N SER A 33 9.27 -7.44 -3.47
CA SER A 33 10.40 -6.50 -3.60
C SER A 33 10.16 -5.26 -2.75
N VAL A 34 11.23 -4.55 -2.44
CA VAL A 34 11.16 -3.30 -1.70
C VAL A 34 10.33 -2.28 -2.47
N ASP A 35 10.51 -2.23 -3.78
CA ASP A 35 9.76 -1.29 -4.61
C ASP A 35 8.27 -1.58 -4.59
N ALA A 36 7.90 -2.86 -4.58
CA ALA A 36 6.48 -3.21 -4.49
C ALA A 36 5.91 -2.85 -3.13
N LYS A 37 6.69 -2.99 -2.07
CA LYS A 37 6.27 -2.59 -0.73
C LYS A 37 6.04 -1.08 -0.66
N MET A 38 6.91 -0.32 -1.30
CA MET A 38 6.77 1.11 -1.37
C MET A 38 5.50 1.49 -2.15
N LEU A 39 5.27 0.81 -3.26
CA LEU A 39 4.07 1.06 -4.05
C LEU A 39 2.82 0.76 -3.22
N TYR A 40 2.85 -0.31 -2.44
CA TYR A 40 1.71 -0.63 -1.58
C TYR A 40 1.43 0.53 -0.61
N GLY A 41 2.46 1.15 -0.09
CA GLY A 41 2.31 2.32 0.79
C GLY A 41 1.63 3.48 0.07
N LEU A 42 1.97 3.71 -1.20
CA LEU A 42 1.33 4.74 -1.99
C LEU A 42 -0.13 4.41 -2.24
N LEU A 43 -0.44 3.13 -2.46
CA LEU A 43 -1.82 2.72 -2.69
C LEU A 43 -2.66 2.91 -1.42
N LEU A 44 -2.09 2.64 -0.27
CA LEU A 44 -2.79 2.89 0.99
C LEU A 44 -3.08 4.38 1.18
N ASP A 45 -2.14 5.21 0.79
CA ASP A 45 -2.31 6.65 0.88
C ASP A 45 -3.46 7.11 -0.01
N ARG A 46 -3.51 6.58 -1.22
CA ARG A 46 -4.57 6.90 -2.16
C ARG A 46 -5.92 6.37 -1.67
N MET A 47 -5.91 5.23 -0.99
CA MET A 47 -7.11 4.62 -0.48
C MET A 47 -7.77 5.50 0.60
N SER A 48 -6.97 6.19 1.37
CA SER A 48 -7.51 7.07 2.38
C SER A 48 -8.29 8.23 1.75
N LEU A 49 -7.89 8.68 0.58
CA LEU A 49 -8.65 9.70 -0.15
C LEU A 49 -9.94 9.12 -0.73
N SER A 50 -9.90 7.88 -1.19
CA SER A 50 -11.08 7.22 -1.74
C SER A 50 -12.17 7.08 -0.69
N MET A 51 -11.78 6.77 0.53
CA MET A 51 -12.75 6.66 1.60
C MET A 51 -13.44 7.98 1.85
N LYS A 52 -12.71 9.08 1.80
CA LYS A 52 -13.29 10.40 1.95
C LYS A 52 -14.23 10.75 0.82
N ASN A 53 -13.94 10.25 -0.38
CA ASN A 53 -14.76 10.52 -1.55
C ASN A 53 -15.92 9.54 -1.70
N GLY A 54 -16.01 8.54 -0.84
CA GLY A 54 -17.08 7.58 -0.91
C GLY A 54 -16.95 6.59 -2.04
N TRP A 55 -15.72 6.29 -2.48
CA TRP A 55 -15.52 5.33 -3.57
C TRP A 55 -15.63 3.91 -3.04
N LEU A 56 -16.85 3.44 -2.96
CA LEU A 56 -17.16 2.10 -2.46
C LEU A 56 -17.96 1.36 -3.52
N ASP A 57 -17.76 0.07 -3.61
CA ASP A 57 -18.54 -0.74 -4.55
C ASP A 57 -19.82 -1.22 -3.87
N GLU A 58 -20.57 -2.08 -4.56
CA GLU A 58 -21.84 -2.56 -4.07
C GLU A 58 -21.71 -3.38 -2.80
N GLU A 59 -20.55 -3.94 -2.57
CA GLU A 59 -20.29 -4.73 -1.37
C GLU A 59 -19.56 -3.93 -0.30
N ASN A 60 -19.53 -2.62 -0.48
CA ASN A 60 -18.92 -1.72 0.48
C ASN A 60 -17.40 -1.84 0.55
N ARG A 61 -16.79 -2.34 -0.50
CA ARG A 61 -15.33 -2.45 -0.55
C ARG A 61 -14.74 -1.17 -1.15
N VAL A 62 -13.70 -0.66 -0.55
CA VAL A 62 -13.03 0.55 -1.02
C VAL A 62 -12.22 0.24 -2.26
N TYR A 63 -12.34 1.06 -3.28
CA TYR A 63 -11.49 0.94 -4.45
C TYR A 63 -10.82 2.26 -4.76
N ILE A 64 -9.78 2.23 -5.56
CA ILE A 64 -9.10 3.45 -5.98
C ILE A 64 -8.98 3.46 -7.50
N ILE A 65 -8.85 4.65 -8.05
CA ILE A 65 -8.54 4.84 -9.45
C ILE A 65 -7.11 5.34 -9.47
N TYR A 66 -6.21 4.48 -9.93
CA TYR A 66 -4.79 4.82 -9.91
C TYR A 66 -4.16 4.09 -11.08
N GLN A 67 -3.78 4.86 -12.07
CA GLN A 67 -3.34 4.28 -13.33
C GLN A 67 -1.83 4.18 -13.38
N ILE A 68 -1.35 3.44 -14.37
CA ILE A 68 0.10 3.28 -14.53
C ILE A 68 0.80 4.64 -14.66
N LYS A 69 0.18 5.58 -15.36
CA LYS A 69 0.79 6.90 -15.51
C LYS A 69 0.97 7.59 -14.16
N ASP A 70 0.07 7.32 -13.23
CA ASP A 70 0.15 7.91 -11.90
C ASP A 70 1.30 7.30 -11.12
N ILE A 71 1.49 5.99 -11.24
CA ILE A 71 2.60 5.32 -10.59
C ILE A 71 3.92 5.84 -11.16
N MET A 72 3.98 5.98 -12.48
CA MET A 72 5.19 6.50 -13.13
C MET A 72 5.55 7.87 -12.57
N SER A 73 4.55 8.72 -12.42
CA SER A 73 4.78 10.06 -11.94
C SER A 73 5.16 10.07 -10.45
N ASP A 74 4.42 9.32 -9.65
CA ASP A 74 4.63 9.35 -8.20
C ASP A 74 5.92 8.67 -7.76
N MET A 75 6.37 7.69 -8.51
CA MET A 75 7.58 6.95 -8.14
C MET A 75 8.76 7.24 -9.05
N ASN A 76 8.58 8.15 -10.00
CA ASN A 76 9.65 8.51 -10.94
C ASN A 76 10.25 7.29 -11.62
N MET A 77 9.42 6.49 -12.24
CA MET A 77 9.90 5.29 -12.92
C MET A 77 9.28 5.16 -14.31
N ALA A 78 9.93 4.39 -15.14
CA ALA A 78 9.44 4.14 -16.50
C ALA A 78 8.20 3.27 -16.46
N ARG A 79 7.45 3.27 -17.56
CA ARG A 79 6.22 2.54 -17.66
C ARG A 79 6.39 1.05 -17.40
N ALA A 80 7.39 0.43 -18.01
CA ALA A 80 7.61 -1.00 -17.84
C ALA A 80 7.88 -1.36 -16.39
N THR A 81 8.59 -0.49 -15.69
CA THR A 81 8.90 -0.71 -14.28
C THR A 81 7.65 -0.55 -13.42
N ALA A 82 6.83 0.45 -13.72
CA ALA A 82 5.59 0.66 -13.00
C ALA A 82 4.65 -0.54 -13.17
N VAL A 83 4.54 -1.05 -14.39
CA VAL A 83 3.72 -2.22 -14.69
C VAL A 83 4.24 -3.42 -13.91
N LYS A 84 5.56 -3.59 -13.88
CA LYS A 84 6.18 -4.72 -13.19
C LYS A 84 5.83 -4.74 -11.71
N TYR A 85 5.96 -3.61 -11.03
CA TYR A 85 5.73 -3.59 -9.60
C TYR A 85 4.25 -3.68 -9.23
N LEU A 86 3.37 -3.10 -10.06
CA LEU A 86 1.95 -3.29 -9.81
C LEU A 86 1.58 -4.76 -10.02
N GLN A 87 2.13 -5.38 -11.06
CA GLN A 87 1.85 -6.78 -11.32
C GLN A 87 2.37 -7.67 -10.19
N GLU A 88 3.49 -7.28 -9.60
CA GLU A 88 4.03 -8.01 -8.48
C GLU A 88 3.04 -8.02 -7.30
N LEU A 89 2.41 -6.89 -7.03
CA LEU A 89 1.40 -6.81 -5.97
C LEU A 89 0.15 -7.62 -6.32
N VAL A 90 -0.22 -7.62 -7.59
CA VAL A 90 -1.37 -8.41 -8.03
C VAL A 90 -1.07 -9.91 -7.88
N ASP A 91 0.11 -10.32 -8.31
CA ASP A 91 0.49 -11.72 -8.24
C ASP A 91 0.63 -12.19 -6.80
N PHE A 92 1.06 -11.32 -5.93
CA PHE A 92 1.22 -11.65 -4.52
C PHE A 92 -0.15 -11.72 -3.82
N GLY A 93 -1.16 -11.12 -4.41
CA GLY A 93 -2.52 -11.14 -3.84
C GLY A 93 -2.90 -9.91 -3.04
N LEU A 94 -2.05 -8.89 -3.02
CA LEU A 94 -2.33 -7.67 -2.25
C LEU A 94 -3.12 -6.64 -3.04
N VAL A 95 -3.26 -6.80 -4.33
CA VAL A 95 -4.02 -5.88 -5.17
C VAL A 95 -4.83 -6.70 -6.17
N GLU A 96 -6.04 -6.24 -6.44
CA GLU A 96 -6.85 -6.84 -7.48
C GLU A 96 -7.22 -5.76 -8.48
N LYS A 97 -6.98 -5.99 -9.77
CA LYS A 97 -7.36 -5.05 -10.81
C LYS A 97 -8.70 -5.43 -11.37
N LYS A 98 -9.55 -4.46 -11.60
CA LYS A 98 -10.86 -4.73 -12.21
C LYS A 98 -11.11 -3.76 -13.35
N LYS A 99 -11.45 -4.29 -14.50
CA LYS A 99 -11.82 -3.49 -15.65
C LYS A 99 -13.27 -3.08 -15.53
N ARG A 100 -13.59 -1.88 -15.98
CA ARG A 100 -14.94 -1.37 -15.85
C ARG A 100 -15.59 -1.16 -17.18
N GLY A 101 -15.22 -1.23 -18.20
CA GLY A 101 -15.92 -1.01 -19.46
C GLY A 101 -15.19 0.02 -20.29
N LEU A 102 -15.69 0.20 -21.49
CA LEU A 102 -15.03 1.04 -22.47
C LEU A 102 -14.96 2.47 -22.00
N GLY A 103 -13.78 3.03 -22.14
CA GLY A 103 -13.60 4.43 -21.82
C GLY A 103 -13.42 4.76 -20.35
N LEU A 104 -13.52 3.75 -19.48
CA LEU A 104 -13.33 3.99 -18.06
C LEU A 104 -12.01 3.40 -17.59
N PRO A 105 -11.29 4.08 -16.70
CA PRO A 105 -10.07 3.52 -16.18
C PRO A 105 -10.36 2.31 -15.30
N ASN A 106 -9.41 1.40 -15.21
CA ASN A 106 -9.52 0.26 -14.33
C ASN A 106 -9.52 0.74 -12.89
N ILE A 107 -10.12 -0.03 -12.02
CA ILE A 107 -10.05 0.26 -10.61
C ILE A 107 -9.19 -0.78 -9.93
N LEU A 108 -8.66 -0.42 -8.78
CA LEU A 108 -7.84 -1.30 -7.98
C LEU A 108 -8.47 -1.48 -6.62
N TYR A 109 -8.48 -2.71 -6.14
CA TYR A 109 -8.83 -2.99 -4.76
C TYR A 109 -7.51 -3.27 -4.05
N VAL A 110 -7.23 -2.51 -3.01
CA VAL A 110 -6.03 -2.72 -2.20
C VAL A 110 -6.47 -3.59 -1.04
N LYS A 111 -5.89 -4.79 -0.96
CA LYS A 111 -6.30 -5.74 0.05
C LYS A 111 -5.48 -5.58 1.32
N SER A 112 -6.06 -6.03 2.41
CA SER A 112 -5.39 -5.94 3.70
C SER A 112 -4.13 -6.77 3.71
N PHE A 113 -3.08 -6.23 4.28
CA PHE A 113 -1.83 -6.96 4.44
C PHE A 113 -1.91 -7.95 5.60
N LEU A 114 -2.99 -7.91 6.37
CA LEU A 114 -3.19 -8.89 7.44
C LEU A 114 -3.85 -10.11 6.85
N VAL A 115 -3.22 -11.26 7.03
CA VAL A 115 -3.75 -12.48 6.45
C VAL A 115 -5.02 -12.86 7.17
N GLU A 116 -6.09 -13.06 6.38
CA GLU A 116 -7.31 -13.43 6.97
C GLU A 116 -7.42 -14.92 6.99
N LYS A 117 -7.38 -15.53 8.13
CA LYS A 117 -7.51 -16.93 8.24
C LYS A 117 -8.62 -17.18 9.19
N GLU A 118 -8.85 -18.41 9.53
CA GLU A 118 -9.81 -18.74 10.46
C GLU A 118 -9.30 -18.15 11.67
N SER A 119 -10.00 -17.26 12.27
CA SER A 119 -9.49 -16.52 13.32
C SER A 119 -9.31 -17.33 14.52
N THR A 120 -8.11 -17.34 15.00
CA THR A 120 -7.83 -17.92 16.28
C THR A 120 -7.41 -16.74 17.12
N GLU A 121 -7.40 -16.97 18.38
CA GLU A 121 -7.03 -15.94 19.31
C GLU A 121 -5.59 -15.55 19.09
N GLN A 122 -4.77 -16.51 18.80
CA GLN A 122 -3.39 -16.26 18.56
C GLN A 122 -3.13 -15.40 17.35
N GLU A 123 -3.82 -15.66 16.28
CA GLU A 123 -3.66 -14.90 15.07
C GLU A 123 -4.07 -13.45 15.27
N LYS A 124 -5.14 -13.24 16.00
CA LYS A 124 -5.59 -11.91 16.27
C LYS A 124 -4.56 -11.14 17.08
N THR A 125 -4.02 -11.79 18.07
CA THR A 125 -3.02 -11.17 18.91
C THR A 125 -1.79 -10.81 18.10
N LEU A 126 -1.37 -11.70 17.25
CA LEU A 126 -0.19 -11.48 16.46
C LEU A 126 -0.40 -10.32 15.50
N GLY A 127 -1.53 -10.29 14.83
CA GLY A 127 -1.84 -9.20 13.92
C GLY A 127 -1.88 -7.89 14.66
N GLY A 128 -2.52 -7.86 15.81
CA GLY A 128 -2.59 -6.64 16.58
C GLY A 128 -1.25 -6.16 17.04
N ARG A 129 -0.39 -7.09 17.41
CA ARG A 129 0.94 -6.73 17.83
C ARG A 129 1.72 -6.06 16.73
N TYR A 130 1.66 -6.60 15.52
CA TYR A 130 2.42 -6.01 14.43
C TYR A 130 1.84 -4.69 13.96
N THR A 131 0.56 -4.50 14.08
CA THR A 131 -0.01 -3.26 13.61
C THR A 131 0.05 -2.15 14.63
N ASN A 132 0.08 -2.51 15.88
CA ASN A 132 0.02 -1.53 16.90
C ASN A 132 1.24 -1.20 17.57
N THR A 133 2.32 -1.84 17.32
CA THR A 133 3.34 -1.67 18.12
C THR A 133 4.39 -1.06 17.66
N PRO A 134 4.58 0.00 18.03
CA PRO A 134 5.70 0.70 17.69
C PRO A 134 6.82 0.24 18.50
N GLU A 135 6.64 -0.37 19.50
CA GLU A 135 7.66 -0.64 20.31
C GLU A 135 8.37 -1.77 20.00
N THR A 136 8.05 -2.43 19.12
CA THR A 136 8.76 -3.50 18.83
C THR A 136 10.10 -3.10 18.70
N PRO A 137 10.87 -3.27 19.47
CA PRO A 137 12.23 -2.84 19.38
C PRO A 137 13.01 -3.61 18.42
#